data_6f49656ec08437cd262140c06582b1a9
#
_entry.id   6f49656ec08437cd262140c06582b1a9
#
_cell.length_a   1.000
_cell.length_b   1.000
_cell.length_c   1.000
_cell.angle_alpha   90.00
_cell.angle_beta   90.00
_cell.angle_gamma   90.00
#
_symmetry.space_group_name_H-M   'P 1'
#
loop_
_entity.id
_entity.type
_entity.pdbx_description
1 polymer ?
#
loop_
_entity_poly.entity_id
_entity_poly.type
_entity_poly.pdbx_seq_one_letter_code
_entity_poly.pdbx_strand_id
1 'polypeptide(L)'
;MSAQTAAAAIAALVSLAATAVVAQRALTRPAARAPMLAWLIGFALFSVAELALWYGAANSWSSATFRIYYLAGGILVVPYLAVGELLLIAPGRRFTRLAVATMLWVTFASTAAVIAADVDAAQLASAGATPPNDAMGGPWTTILAVVLNSVGTVILVGGSLASARRRRDLRPLLVAAGVIVIALTASATRLDSYGLFAAGQATGIVLIMLGLVLRR
;
A
#
# COMPACT_ATOMS: atom_id res chain seq x y z
N MET A 1 17.42 -6.75 -19.57
CA MET A 1 16.51 -6.53 -18.42
C MET A 1 16.83 -7.62 -17.40
N SER A 2 17.16 -7.26 -16.15
CA SER A 2 17.43 -8.26 -15.13
C SER A 2 16.13 -8.99 -14.72
N ALA A 3 16.26 -10.19 -14.16
CA ALA A 3 15.09 -10.92 -13.64
C ALA A 3 14.32 -10.09 -12.57
N GLN A 4 15.06 -9.30 -11.81
CA GLN A 4 14.49 -8.40 -10.79
C GLN A 4 13.66 -7.27 -11.40
N THR A 5 14.15 -6.61 -12.45
CA THR A 5 13.41 -5.57 -13.18
C THR A 5 12.14 -6.14 -13.82
N ALA A 6 12.21 -7.38 -14.35
CA ALA A 6 11.03 -8.06 -14.89
C ALA A 6 10.00 -8.36 -13.81
N ALA A 7 10.42 -8.82 -12.63
CA ALA A 7 9.51 -9.08 -11.50
C ALA A 7 8.82 -7.80 -11.02
N ALA A 8 9.55 -6.67 -10.94
CA ALA A 8 8.96 -5.37 -10.60
C ALA A 8 7.94 -4.91 -11.65
N ALA A 9 8.23 -5.09 -12.94
CA ALA A 9 7.29 -4.76 -14.00
C ALA A 9 6.00 -5.58 -13.90
N ILE A 10 6.09 -6.87 -13.61
CA ILE A 10 4.92 -7.73 -13.40
C ILE A 10 4.11 -7.26 -12.19
N ALA A 11 4.75 -6.95 -11.06
CA ALA A 11 4.07 -6.44 -9.89
C ALA A 11 3.35 -5.11 -10.18
N ALA A 12 3.98 -4.20 -10.92
CA ALA A 12 3.36 -2.94 -11.35
C ALA A 12 2.13 -3.18 -12.26
N LEU A 13 2.23 -4.09 -13.23
CA LEU A 13 1.08 -4.43 -14.10
C LEU A 13 -0.08 -5.06 -13.31
N VAL A 14 0.23 -5.97 -12.40
CA VAL A 14 -0.79 -6.61 -11.53
C VAL A 14 -1.47 -5.57 -10.65
N SER A 15 -0.72 -4.62 -10.09
CA SER A 15 -1.29 -3.57 -9.25
C SER A 15 -2.17 -2.60 -10.04
N LEU A 16 -1.79 -2.25 -11.25
CA LEU A 16 -2.61 -1.43 -12.17
C LEU A 16 -3.91 -2.15 -12.54
N ALA A 17 -3.84 -3.44 -12.87
CA ALA A 17 -5.02 -4.24 -13.17
C ALA A 17 -5.96 -4.32 -11.94
N ALA A 18 -5.42 -4.54 -10.75
CA ALA A 18 -6.18 -4.55 -9.52
C ALA A 18 -6.85 -3.18 -9.25
N THR A 19 -6.12 -2.09 -9.47
CA THR A 19 -6.66 -0.72 -9.36
C THR A 19 -7.81 -0.49 -10.33
N ALA A 20 -7.69 -0.92 -11.59
CA ALA A 20 -8.77 -0.80 -12.58
C ALA A 20 -10.04 -1.56 -12.18
N VAL A 21 -9.90 -2.78 -11.62
CA VAL A 21 -11.02 -3.58 -11.12
C VAL A 21 -11.71 -2.89 -9.94
N VAL A 22 -10.95 -2.32 -9.01
CA VAL A 22 -11.50 -1.58 -7.86
C VAL A 22 -12.18 -0.29 -8.32
N ALA A 23 -11.60 0.42 -9.31
CA ALA A 23 -12.19 1.62 -9.88
C ALA A 23 -13.56 1.32 -10.53
N GLN A 24 -13.65 0.26 -11.33
CA GLN A 24 -14.91 -0.19 -11.91
C GLN A 24 -15.98 -0.45 -10.83
N ARG A 25 -15.59 -1.10 -9.74
CA ARG A 25 -16.50 -1.36 -8.61
C ARG A 25 -16.94 -0.09 -7.90
N ALA A 26 -16.03 0.87 -7.71
CA ALA A 26 -16.36 2.16 -7.11
C ALA A 26 -17.40 2.95 -7.92
N LEU A 27 -17.34 2.83 -9.24
CA LEU A 27 -18.30 3.46 -10.15
C LEU A 27 -19.66 2.76 -10.14
N THR A 28 -19.71 1.43 -10.02
CA THR A 28 -20.94 0.63 -10.12
C THR A 28 -21.70 0.44 -8.81
N ARG A 29 -21.13 0.83 -7.66
CA ARG A 29 -21.73 0.66 -6.32
C ARG A 29 -21.87 1.97 -5.56
N PRO A 30 -22.83 2.84 -5.89
CA PRO A 30 -22.96 4.17 -5.28
C PRO A 30 -23.24 4.13 -3.76
N ALA A 31 -23.92 3.10 -3.26
CA ALA A 31 -24.20 2.95 -1.83
C ALA A 31 -22.94 2.74 -0.95
N ALA A 32 -21.87 2.19 -1.52
CA ALA A 32 -20.59 1.96 -0.84
C ALA A 32 -19.48 2.92 -1.32
N ARG A 33 -19.84 4.08 -1.85
CA ARG A 33 -18.90 4.98 -2.55
C ARG A 33 -17.73 5.43 -1.68
N ALA A 34 -17.96 5.83 -0.43
CA ALA A 34 -16.89 6.33 0.43
C ALA A 34 -15.83 5.24 0.77
N PRO A 35 -16.20 4.03 1.23
CA PRO A 35 -15.21 2.97 1.42
C PRO A 35 -14.52 2.56 0.11
N MET A 36 -15.25 2.47 -1.01
CA MET A 36 -14.65 2.11 -2.30
C MET A 36 -13.65 3.16 -2.81
N LEU A 37 -13.91 4.45 -2.58
CA LEU A 37 -12.95 5.50 -2.91
C LEU A 37 -11.67 5.41 -2.07
N ALA A 38 -11.79 5.15 -0.77
CA ALA A 38 -10.61 4.96 0.08
C ALA A 38 -9.77 3.76 -0.39
N TRP A 39 -10.42 2.64 -0.70
CA TRP A 39 -9.76 1.47 -1.30
C TRP A 39 -9.12 1.81 -2.64
N LEU A 40 -9.82 2.52 -3.52
CA LEU A 40 -9.29 2.93 -4.83
C LEU A 40 -8.04 3.79 -4.69
N ILE A 41 -8.04 4.76 -3.77
CA ILE A 41 -6.85 5.58 -3.50
C ILE A 41 -5.70 4.70 -3.00
N GLY A 42 -5.95 3.77 -2.07
CA GLY A 42 -4.95 2.84 -1.60
C GLY A 42 -4.35 1.98 -2.72
N PHE A 43 -5.17 1.42 -3.61
CA PHE A 43 -4.69 0.66 -4.77
C PHE A 43 -3.94 1.53 -5.79
N ALA A 44 -4.38 2.76 -6.02
CA ALA A 44 -3.67 3.70 -6.89
C ALA A 44 -2.30 4.08 -6.32
N LEU A 45 -2.22 4.35 -5.02
CA LEU A 45 -0.94 4.60 -4.34
C LEU A 45 -0.01 3.38 -4.41
N PHE A 46 -0.55 2.17 -4.24
CA PHE A 46 0.22 0.95 -4.42
C PHE A 46 0.78 0.84 -5.84
N SER A 47 -0.05 1.11 -6.86
CA SER A 47 0.41 1.11 -8.26
C SER A 47 1.48 2.17 -8.53
N VAL A 48 1.36 3.36 -7.94
CA VAL A 48 2.40 4.41 -8.04
C VAL A 48 3.71 3.94 -7.39
N ALA A 49 3.63 3.28 -6.24
CA ALA A 49 4.80 2.73 -5.57
C ALA A 49 5.50 1.64 -6.40
N GLU A 50 4.73 0.70 -6.97
CA GLU A 50 5.26 -0.37 -7.82
C GLU A 50 5.86 0.16 -9.12
N LEU A 51 5.26 1.20 -9.72
CA LEU A 51 5.83 1.88 -10.89
C LEU A 51 7.13 2.61 -10.55
N ALA A 52 7.19 3.28 -9.39
CA ALA A 52 8.41 3.93 -8.92
C ALA A 52 9.51 2.89 -8.62
N LEU A 53 9.13 1.74 -8.03
CA LEU A 53 10.02 0.61 -7.78
C LEU A 53 10.60 0.05 -9.09
N TRP A 54 9.73 -0.22 -10.06
CA TRP A 54 10.15 -0.68 -11.39
C TRP A 54 11.08 0.32 -12.08
N TYR A 55 10.73 1.60 -12.06
CA TYR A 55 11.52 2.65 -12.69
C TYR A 55 12.89 2.79 -12.02
N GLY A 56 12.94 2.79 -10.69
CA GLY A 56 14.19 2.84 -9.94
C GLY A 56 15.10 1.64 -10.20
N ALA A 57 14.51 0.43 -10.27
CA ALA A 57 15.23 -0.80 -10.59
C ALA A 57 15.76 -0.84 -12.05
N ALA A 58 15.08 -0.16 -12.99
CA ALA A 58 15.45 -0.14 -14.39
C ALA A 58 16.45 0.96 -14.76
N ASN A 59 16.37 2.13 -14.09
CA ASN A 59 17.08 3.35 -14.51
C ASN A 59 17.97 3.95 -13.40
N SER A 60 18.20 3.22 -12.33
CA SER A 60 18.82 3.70 -11.09
C SER A 60 17.91 4.63 -10.28
N TRP A 61 18.11 4.60 -8.96
CA TRP A 61 17.31 5.37 -8.03
C TRP A 61 17.68 6.85 -8.02
N SER A 62 16.73 7.72 -8.30
CA SER A 62 16.84 9.14 -8.03
C SER A 62 16.15 9.48 -6.69
N SER A 63 16.55 10.60 -6.07
CA SER A 63 15.90 11.07 -4.85
C SER A 63 14.39 11.29 -5.06
N ALA A 64 13.96 11.79 -6.22
CA ALA A 64 12.55 11.99 -6.55
C ALA A 64 11.80 10.64 -6.64
N THR A 65 12.32 9.67 -7.39
CA THR A 65 11.72 8.34 -7.53
C THR A 65 11.60 7.64 -6.18
N PHE A 66 12.65 7.73 -5.36
CA PHE A 66 12.65 7.13 -4.03
C PHE A 66 11.65 7.79 -3.08
N ARG A 67 11.53 9.13 -3.09
CA ARG A 67 10.51 9.84 -2.30
C ARG A 67 9.08 9.43 -2.70
N ILE A 68 8.80 9.30 -4.00
CA ILE A 68 7.50 8.83 -4.49
C ILE A 68 7.22 7.41 -4.00
N TYR A 69 8.17 6.49 -4.16
CA TYR A 69 8.07 5.12 -3.67
C TYR A 69 7.79 5.07 -2.17
N TYR A 70 8.59 5.80 -1.37
CA TYR A 70 8.51 5.80 0.08
C TYR A 70 7.20 6.41 0.59
N LEU A 71 6.78 7.54 0.04
CA LEU A 71 5.53 8.20 0.42
C LEU A 71 4.32 7.35 0.06
N ALA A 72 4.24 6.89 -1.18
CA ALA A 72 3.10 6.13 -1.67
C ALA A 72 3.04 4.74 -1.01
N GLY A 73 4.09 3.93 -1.17
CA GLY A 73 4.14 2.53 -0.70
C GLY A 73 4.49 2.40 0.78
N GLY A 74 5.50 3.15 1.23
CA GLY A 74 6.02 3.03 2.60
C GLY A 74 5.14 3.67 3.67
N ILE A 75 4.34 4.70 3.33
CA ILE A 75 3.55 5.43 4.33
C ILE A 75 2.04 5.38 4.06
N LEU A 76 1.57 5.67 2.85
CA LEU A 76 0.16 6.00 2.62
C LEU A 76 -0.75 4.82 2.23
N VAL A 77 -0.26 3.79 1.55
CA VAL A 77 -1.10 2.66 1.08
C VAL A 77 -1.91 2.05 2.20
N VAL A 78 -1.26 1.61 3.27
CA VAL A 78 -1.91 0.85 4.36
C VAL A 78 -2.94 1.69 5.11
N PRO A 79 -2.71 2.96 5.47
CA PRO A 79 -3.73 3.82 6.06
C PRO A 79 -4.97 4.02 5.20
N TYR A 80 -4.82 4.23 3.87
CA TYR A 80 -5.98 4.37 2.99
C TYR A 80 -6.80 3.09 2.89
N LEU A 81 -6.15 1.93 2.79
CA LEU A 81 -6.85 0.63 2.80
C LEU A 81 -7.55 0.40 4.14
N ALA A 82 -6.91 0.75 5.26
CA ALA A 82 -7.48 0.63 6.61
C ALA A 82 -8.71 1.51 6.80
N VAL A 83 -8.68 2.75 6.32
CA VAL A 83 -9.85 3.64 6.34
C VAL A 83 -10.97 3.06 5.50
N GLY A 84 -10.68 2.50 4.32
CA GLY A 84 -11.65 1.79 3.51
C GLY A 84 -12.35 0.65 4.28
N GLU A 85 -11.57 -0.15 5.02
CA GLU A 85 -12.11 -1.23 5.86
C GLU A 85 -12.97 -0.69 7.02
N LEU A 86 -12.50 0.34 7.72
CA LEU A 86 -13.27 0.99 8.80
C LEU A 86 -14.61 1.52 8.30
N LEU A 87 -14.65 2.17 7.15
CA LEU A 87 -15.88 2.69 6.56
C LEU A 87 -16.86 1.59 6.12
N LEU A 88 -16.37 0.38 5.83
CA LEU A 88 -17.21 -0.80 5.58
C LEU A 88 -17.84 -1.36 6.86
N ILE A 89 -17.14 -1.26 7.98
CA ILE A 89 -17.58 -1.83 9.27
C ILE A 89 -18.46 -0.85 10.03
N ALA A 90 -18.12 0.44 10.01
CA ALA A 90 -18.79 1.51 10.73
C ALA A 90 -19.27 2.62 9.78
N PRO A 91 -20.31 2.36 8.96
CA PRO A 91 -20.84 3.37 8.07
C PRO A 91 -21.53 4.48 8.83
N GLY A 92 -21.22 5.76 8.50
CA GLY A 92 -21.87 6.91 9.11
C GLY A 92 -21.29 8.23 8.62
N ARG A 93 -22.17 9.22 8.36
CA ARG A 93 -21.74 10.52 7.78
C ARG A 93 -20.70 11.26 8.63
N ARG A 94 -20.87 11.24 9.97
CA ARG A 94 -19.91 11.88 10.89
C ARG A 94 -18.57 11.16 10.86
N PHE A 95 -18.59 9.84 10.94
CA PHE A 95 -17.39 9.02 10.89
C PHE A 95 -16.65 9.18 9.54
N THR A 96 -17.37 9.17 8.42
CA THR A 96 -16.78 9.41 7.09
C THR A 96 -16.10 10.78 7.00
N ARG A 97 -16.74 11.84 7.51
CA ARG A 97 -16.13 13.19 7.51
C ARG A 97 -14.85 13.23 8.34
N LEU A 98 -14.86 12.62 9.52
CA LEU A 98 -13.68 12.52 10.38
C LEU A 98 -12.57 11.74 9.70
N ALA A 99 -12.88 10.58 9.13
CA ALA A 99 -11.92 9.75 8.41
C ALA A 99 -11.29 10.51 7.23
N VAL A 100 -12.08 11.22 6.44
CA VAL A 100 -11.57 12.05 5.32
C VAL A 100 -10.66 13.16 5.84
N ALA A 101 -11.08 13.90 6.86
CA ALA A 101 -10.28 14.98 7.45
C ALA A 101 -8.95 14.44 8.00
N THR A 102 -8.98 13.31 8.72
CA THR A 102 -7.78 12.63 9.23
C THR A 102 -6.86 12.22 8.09
N MET A 103 -7.38 11.62 7.01
CA MET A 103 -6.56 11.19 5.87
C MET A 103 -5.96 12.36 5.10
N LEU A 104 -6.68 13.46 4.95
CA LEU A 104 -6.13 14.68 4.35
C LEU A 104 -4.95 15.22 5.18
N TRP A 105 -5.12 15.26 6.49
CA TRP A 105 -4.07 15.70 7.40
C TRP A 105 -2.86 14.75 7.39
N VAL A 106 -3.09 13.44 7.47
CA VAL A 106 -2.04 12.41 7.38
C VAL A 106 -1.28 12.53 6.06
N THR A 107 -1.98 12.68 4.94
CA THR A 107 -1.35 12.82 3.62
C THR A 107 -0.50 14.09 3.56
N PHE A 108 -1.02 15.22 4.03
CA PHE A 108 -0.27 16.48 4.09
C PHE A 108 0.98 16.38 4.97
N ALA A 109 0.83 15.88 6.20
CA ALA A 109 1.93 15.72 7.14
C ALA A 109 3.02 14.77 6.62
N SER A 110 2.60 13.63 6.04
CA SER A 110 3.52 12.65 5.47
C SER A 110 4.26 13.21 4.25
N THR A 111 3.56 13.94 3.38
CA THR A 111 4.17 14.59 2.23
C THR A 111 5.19 15.66 2.66
N ALA A 112 4.84 16.50 3.63
CA ALA A 112 5.73 17.50 4.18
C ALA A 112 6.98 16.85 4.82
N ALA A 113 6.80 15.78 5.60
CA ALA A 113 7.90 15.04 6.22
C ALA A 113 8.84 14.42 5.19
N VAL A 114 8.30 13.81 4.12
CA VAL A 114 9.11 13.19 3.06
C VAL A 114 9.84 14.23 2.21
N ILE A 115 9.22 15.39 1.95
CA ILE A 115 9.87 16.47 1.21
C ILE A 115 11.01 17.10 2.04
N ALA A 116 10.79 17.28 3.33
CA ALA A 116 11.78 17.88 4.23
C ALA A 116 12.91 16.94 4.64
N ALA A 117 12.73 15.62 4.49
CA ALA A 117 13.74 14.64 4.88
C ALA A 117 14.92 14.64 3.90
N ASP A 118 16.13 14.46 4.42
CA ASP A 118 17.30 14.21 3.60
C ASP A 118 17.24 12.79 3.01
N VAL A 119 17.79 12.63 1.81
CA VAL A 119 17.92 11.33 1.16
C VAL A 119 19.38 11.07 0.89
N ASP A 120 19.89 9.95 1.39
CA ASP A 120 21.30 9.55 1.23
C ASP A 120 21.58 9.15 -0.23
N ALA A 121 22.25 10.05 -0.96
CA ALA A 121 22.60 9.85 -2.35
C ALA A 121 23.59 8.69 -2.57
N ALA A 122 24.45 8.39 -1.59
CA ALA A 122 25.40 7.30 -1.70
C ALA A 122 24.69 5.95 -1.61
N GLN A 123 23.71 5.82 -0.71
CA GLN A 123 22.87 4.64 -0.63
C GLN A 123 22.00 4.45 -1.88
N LEU A 124 21.46 5.55 -2.44
CA LEU A 124 20.72 5.47 -3.71
C LEU A 124 21.60 5.00 -4.85
N ALA A 125 22.83 5.50 -4.96
CA ALA A 125 23.77 5.13 -6.04
C ALA A 125 24.25 3.66 -5.93
N SER A 126 24.36 3.13 -4.72
CA SER A 126 24.74 1.74 -4.46
C SER A 126 23.56 0.78 -4.53
N ALA A 127 22.34 1.28 -4.49
CA ALA A 127 21.13 0.47 -4.54
C ALA A 127 20.98 -0.16 -5.93
N GLY A 128 20.87 -1.48 -5.95
CA GLY A 128 20.50 -2.22 -7.16
C GLY A 128 19.01 -2.11 -7.44
N ALA A 129 18.40 -3.24 -7.76
CA ALA A 129 16.94 -3.31 -7.94
C ALA A 129 16.13 -3.20 -6.63
N THR A 130 16.77 -3.44 -5.49
CA THR A 130 16.13 -3.35 -4.16
C THR A 130 16.07 -1.89 -3.71
N PRO A 131 14.91 -1.40 -3.23
CA PRO A 131 14.85 -0.05 -2.70
C PRO A 131 15.72 0.08 -1.45
N PRO A 132 16.52 1.14 -1.33
CA PRO A 132 17.40 1.33 -0.18
C PRO A 132 16.58 1.83 1.02
N ASN A 133 16.09 0.91 1.83
CA ASN A 133 15.14 1.21 2.92
C ASN A 133 15.68 2.24 3.93
N ASP A 134 16.98 2.31 4.11
CA ASP A 134 17.64 3.19 5.08
C ASP A 134 18.08 4.55 4.47
N ALA A 135 17.84 4.76 3.17
CA ALA A 135 18.23 6.01 2.50
C ALA A 135 17.36 7.23 2.89
N MET A 136 16.17 7.00 3.46
CA MET A 136 15.31 8.09 3.92
C MET A 136 15.71 8.54 5.30
N GLY A 137 16.31 9.74 5.40
CA GLY A 137 16.67 10.37 6.66
C GLY A 137 15.45 10.91 7.44
N GLY A 138 15.74 11.25 8.70
CA GLY A 138 14.80 11.92 9.59
C GLY A 138 13.88 10.98 10.40
N PRO A 139 13.71 11.27 11.70
CA PRO A 139 12.91 10.41 12.59
C PRO A 139 11.41 10.42 12.23
N TRP A 140 10.90 11.54 11.71
CA TRP A 140 9.46 11.68 11.44
C TRP A 140 8.97 10.78 10.31
N THR A 141 9.76 10.58 9.26
CA THR A 141 9.41 9.67 8.16
C THR A 141 9.30 8.22 8.65
N THR A 142 10.25 7.80 9.46
CA THR A 142 10.25 6.45 10.07
C THR A 142 9.10 6.29 11.05
N ILE A 143 8.86 7.27 11.95
CA ILE A 143 7.76 7.23 12.92
C ILE A 143 6.41 7.14 12.19
N LEU A 144 6.19 7.98 11.19
CA LEU A 144 4.95 7.95 10.39
C LEU A 144 4.78 6.60 9.69
N ALA A 145 5.82 6.09 9.04
CA ALA A 145 5.75 4.78 8.39
C ALA A 145 5.41 3.66 9.38
N VAL A 146 6.11 3.58 10.49
CA VAL A 146 5.90 2.52 11.49
C VAL A 146 4.53 2.62 12.13
N VAL A 147 4.14 3.80 12.61
CA VAL A 147 2.87 3.99 13.32
C VAL A 147 1.68 3.76 12.39
N LEU A 148 1.69 4.40 11.22
CA LEU A 148 0.57 4.31 10.29
C LEU A 148 0.41 2.90 9.71
N ASN A 149 1.50 2.22 9.38
CA ASN A 149 1.44 0.85 8.88
C ASN A 149 1.03 -0.14 9.98
N SER A 150 1.54 0.01 11.21
CA SER A 150 1.16 -0.87 12.32
C SER A 150 -0.32 -0.75 12.66
N VAL A 151 -0.78 0.49 12.87
CA VAL A 151 -2.21 0.75 13.15
C VAL A 151 -3.09 0.30 11.99
N GLY A 152 -2.71 0.63 10.76
CA GLY A 152 -3.45 0.24 9.57
C GLY A 152 -3.52 -1.28 9.39
N THR A 153 -2.43 -1.99 9.63
CA THR A 153 -2.40 -3.47 9.56
C THR A 153 -3.34 -4.09 10.60
N VAL A 154 -3.32 -3.60 11.85
CA VAL A 154 -4.23 -4.07 12.90
C VAL A 154 -5.69 -3.84 12.50
N ILE A 155 -6.00 -2.68 11.93
CA ILE A 155 -7.35 -2.37 11.43
C ILE A 155 -7.75 -3.30 10.29
N LEU A 156 -6.89 -3.51 9.31
CA LEU A 156 -7.18 -4.36 8.15
C LEU A 156 -7.38 -5.81 8.55
N VAL A 157 -6.49 -6.37 9.35
CA VAL A 157 -6.57 -7.76 9.79
C VAL A 157 -7.74 -7.93 10.75
N GLY A 158 -7.84 -7.10 11.78
CA GLY A 158 -8.92 -7.16 12.77
C GLY A 158 -10.30 -6.91 12.16
N GLY A 159 -10.40 -5.93 11.25
CA GLY A 159 -11.63 -5.63 10.52
C GLY A 159 -12.07 -6.77 9.61
N SER A 160 -11.14 -7.39 8.91
CA SER A 160 -11.41 -8.55 8.06
C SER A 160 -11.88 -9.75 8.87
N LEU A 161 -11.26 -10.03 10.02
CA LEU A 161 -11.67 -11.09 10.94
C LEU A 161 -13.07 -10.82 11.52
N ALA A 162 -13.34 -9.58 11.97
CA ALA A 162 -14.65 -9.19 12.48
C ALA A 162 -15.73 -9.31 11.40
N SER A 163 -15.43 -8.88 10.17
CA SER A 163 -16.33 -9.00 9.02
C SER A 163 -16.63 -10.46 8.68
N ALA A 164 -15.61 -11.33 8.68
CA ALA A 164 -15.75 -12.75 8.41
C ALA A 164 -16.65 -13.43 9.46
N ARG A 165 -16.44 -13.15 10.75
CA ARG A 165 -17.28 -13.70 11.83
C ARG A 165 -18.72 -13.22 11.75
N ARG A 166 -18.96 -11.91 11.56
CA ARG A 166 -20.31 -11.33 11.50
C ARG A 166 -21.13 -11.83 10.33
N ARG A 167 -20.50 -11.96 9.16
CA ARG A 167 -21.19 -12.35 7.91
C ARG A 167 -21.18 -13.85 7.67
N ARG A 168 -20.46 -14.64 8.47
CA ARG A 168 -20.18 -16.07 8.23
C ARG A 168 -19.63 -16.31 6.81
N ASP A 169 -18.80 -15.40 6.34
CA ASP A 169 -18.19 -15.40 4.99
C ASP A 169 -16.67 -15.31 5.13
N LEU A 170 -15.95 -16.25 4.56
CA LEU A 170 -14.48 -16.30 4.65
C LEU A 170 -13.77 -15.37 3.67
N ARG A 171 -14.49 -14.78 2.72
CA ARG A 171 -13.90 -13.89 1.70
C ARG A 171 -13.17 -12.67 2.28
N PRO A 172 -13.63 -12.01 3.34
CA PRO A 172 -12.86 -10.97 3.99
C PRO A 172 -11.48 -11.41 4.48
N LEU A 173 -11.29 -12.71 4.79
CA LEU A 173 -9.99 -13.23 5.22
C LEU A 173 -8.93 -13.16 4.12
N LEU A 174 -9.33 -13.10 2.85
CA LEU A 174 -8.38 -12.86 1.75
C LEU A 174 -7.69 -11.50 1.88
N VAL A 175 -8.39 -10.48 2.41
CA VAL A 175 -7.76 -9.18 2.70
C VAL A 175 -6.70 -9.34 3.79
N ALA A 176 -7.04 -10.00 4.89
CA ALA A 176 -6.08 -10.25 5.97
C ALA A 176 -4.87 -11.07 5.47
N ALA A 177 -5.11 -12.13 4.70
CA ALA A 177 -4.06 -12.95 4.12
C ALA A 177 -3.14 -12.13 3.20
N GLY A 178 -3.71 -11.30 2.32
CA GLY A 178 -2.94 -10.44 1.43
C GLY A 178 -2.07 -9.44 2.17
N VAL A 179 -2.59 -8.80 3.22
CA VAL A 179 -1.84 -7.88 4.08
C VAL A 179 -0.68 -8.60 4.77
N ILE A 180 -0.91 -9.79 5.30
CA ILE A 180 0.13 -10.61 5.95
C ILE A 180 1.21 -11.02 4.95
N VAL A 181 0.83 -11.44 3.73
CA VAL A 181 1.78 -11.80 2.67
C VAL A 181 2.67 -10.60 2.33
N ILE A 182 2.09 -9.41 2.11
CA ILE A 182 2.85 -8.19 1.83
C ILE A 182 3.81 -7.87 3.00
N ALA A 183 3.34 -7.92 4.24
CA ALA A 183 4.16 -7.60 5.41
C ALA A 183 5.33 -8.58 5.60
N LEU A 184 5.09 -9.89 5.43
CA LEU A 184 6.12 -10.91 5.54
C LEU A 184 7.17 -10.77 4.43
N THR A 185 6.72 -10.55 3.19
CA THR A 185 7.64 -10.44 2.04
C THR A 185 8.37 -9.09 1.99
N ALA A 186 7.83 -8.03 2.59
CA ALA A 186 8.57 -6.79 2.81
C ALA A 186 9.81 -7.02 3.69
N SER A 187 9.77 -7.96 4.61
CA SER A 187 10.95 -8.35 5.41
C SER A 187 12.01 -9.12 4.61
N ALA A 188 11.63 -9.71 3.47
CA ALA A 188 12.56 -10.45 2.61
C ALA A 188 13.57 -9.54 1.87
N THR A 189 13.30 -8.24 1.78
CA THR A 189 14.27 -7.26 1.27
C THR A 189 15.54 -7.21 2.11
N ARG A 190 15.43 -7.49 3.41
CA ARG A 190 16.57 -7.59 4.34
C ARG A 190 17.40 -8.85 4.13
N LEU A 191 16.91 -9.83 3.38
CA LEU A 191 17.54 -11.10 3.04
C LEU A 191 18.02 -11.13 1.59
N ASP A 192 18.12 -9.96 0.92
CA ASP A 192 18.50 -9.81 -0.49
C ASP A 192 17.66 -10.64 -1.47
N SER A 193 16.46 -11.06 -1.05
CA SER A 193 15.54 -11.87 -1.86
C SER A 193 14.49 -11.02 -2.57
N TYR A 194 14.94 -10.27 -3.58
CA TYR A 194 14.06 -9.39 -4.37
C TYR A 194 12.92 -10.15 -5.07
N GLY A 195 13.19 -11.34 -5.59
CA GLY A 195 12.15 -12.16 -6.25
C GLY A 195 11.01 -12.53 -5.31
N LEU A 196 11.32 -12.88 -4.07
CA LEU A 196 10.32 -13.16 -3.04
C LEU A 196 9.52 -11.91 -2.67
N PHE A 197 10.19 -10.75 -2.56
CA PHE A 197 9.54 -9.47 -2.32
C PHE A 197 8.53 -9.14 -3.42
N ALA A 198 8.94 -9.13 -4.70
CA ALA A 198 8.06 -8.79 -5.82
C ALA A 198 6.90 -9.78 -5.98
N ALA A 199 7.16 -11.09 -5.84
CA ALA A 199 6.11 -12.10 -5.88
C ALA A 199 5.10 -11.93 -4.73
N GLY A 200 5.58 -11.58 -3.54
CA GLY A 200 4.73 -11.32 -2.38
C GLY A 200 3.87 -10.07 -2.55
N GLN A 201 4.42 -8.98 -3.09
CA GLN A 201 3.66 -7.77 -3.40
C GLN A 201 2.54 -8.08 -4.40
N ALA A 202 2.86 -8.75 -5.51
CA ALA A 202 1.88 -9.14 -6.54
C ALA A 202 0.80 -10.08 -5.98
N THR A 203 1.19 -11.11 -5.23
CA THR A 203 0.25 -12.07 -4.63
C THR A 203 -0.64 -11.39 -3.59
N GLY A 204 -0.05 -10.58 -2.71
CA GLY A 204 -0.77 -9.90 -1.66
C GLY A 204 -1.81 -8.93 -2.19
N ILE A 205 -1.47 -8.11 -3.20
CA ILE A 205 -2.44 -7.17 -3.79
C ILE A 205 -3.59 -7.88 -4.50
N VAL A 206 -3.33 -9.03 -5.15
CA VAL A 206 -4.38 -9.87 -5.76
C VAL A 206 -5.30 -10.44 -4.69
N LEU A 207 -4.77 -10.95 -3.59
CA LEU A 207 -5.58 -11.46 -2.48
C LEU A 207 -6.47 -10.37 -1.88
N ILE A 208 -5.92 -9.18 -1.63
CA ILE A 208 -6.68 -8.03 -1.12
C ILE A 208 -7.79 -7.65 -2.10
N MET A 209 -7.47 -7.54 -3.39
CA MET A 209 -8.44 -7.24 -4.44
C MET A 209 -9.56 -8.27 -4.47
N LEU A 210 -9.24 -9.57 -4.48
CA LEU A 210 -10.23 -10.64 -4.49
C LEU A 210 -11.11 -10.58 -3.24
N GLY A 211 -10.51 -10.37 -2.06
CA GLY A 211 -11.25 -10.21 -0.82
C GLY A 211 -12.24 -9.04 -0.86
N LEU A 212 -11.88 -7.93 -1.51
CA LEU A 212 -12.76 -6.79 -1.69
C LEU A 212 -13.84 -7.03 -2.76
N VAL A 213 -13.43 -7.56 -3.91
CA VAL A 213 -14.30 -7.76 -5.09
C VAL A 213 -15.34 -8.86 -4.85
N LEU A 214 -15.00 -9.92 -4.15
CA LEU A 214 -15.90 -11.03 -3.86
C LEU A 214 -16.87 -10.75 -2.69
N ARG A 215 -16.68 -9.69 -1.91
CA ARG A 215 -17.63 -9.27 -0.87
C ARG A 215 -18.98 -8.92 -1.53
N ARG A 216 -20.05 -9.58 -1.09
CA ARG A 216 -21.44 -9.31 -1.49
C ARG A 216 -22.06 -8.22 -0.62
#